data_42af718e9e35544f84c4587e4126f30a
#
_entry.id   42af718e9e35544f84c4587e4126f30a
#
_cell.length_a   1.000
_cell.length_b   1.000
_cell.length_c   1.000
_cell.angle_alpha   90.00
_cell.angle_beta   90.00
_cell.angle_gamma   90.00
#
_symmetry.space_group_name_H-M   'P 1'
#
loop_
_entity.id
_entity.type
_entity.pdbx_description
1 polymer ?
#
loop_
_entity_poly.entity_id
_entity_poly.type
_entity_poly.pdbx_seq_one_letter_code
_entity_poly.pdbx_strand_id
1 'polypeptide(L)'
;GKEGKPIASFLLLGPTGTGKTELAKLLSSNLDMKLLRYDMSEFQEKHSLSTLIGAPPGYVGFEEGSLSGGKLISELSKDPYSIILFDEIEKAHPDVSNILLQMLDEGIITSSAGKTVDVTNAIILLTSNLGAQANETNAIGFGQELEKTGEEDKAVKEFFKPELRNRIDATIKFKKLDSLSIKKVVSKFINELKIALSKKNIKLNVTETVIDHIADIGYDSKMGARPISRKIDEIIRVPLSKKILFEKLENCNINAICNNDIIHFEIVFDNYVEVDDIDSAMVHESEVTEDGIIVLNQFKPK
;
A
#
# COMPACT_ATOMS: atom_id res chain seq x y z
N GLY A 1 16.91 -0.44 -24.80
CA GLY A 1 17.60 -0.55 -23.51
C GLY A 1 19.10 -0.49 -23.75
N LYS A 2 19.86 -0.09 -22.76
CA LYS A 2 21.32 -0.18 -22.78
C LYS A 2 21.69 -1.66 -22.82
N GLU A 3 22.52 -2.06 -23.77
CA GLU A 3 22.97 -3.45 -23.92
C GLU A 3 23.59 -3.98 -22.63
N GLY A 4 23.14 -5.12 -22.13
CA GLY A 4 23.66 -5.76 -20.92
C GLY A 4 23.16 -5.19 -19.58
N LYS A 5 22.08 -4.40 -19.56
CA LYS A 5 21.49 -3.84 -18.32
C LYS A 5 19.99 -4.12 -18.23
N PRO A 6 19.39 -4.11 -17.03
CA PRO A 6 17.94 -4.15 -16.86
C PRO A 6 17.23 -3.07 -17.67
N ILE A 7 15.94 -3.26 -17.95
CA ILE A 7 15.11 -2.27 -18.67
C ILE A 7 15.19 -0.91 -17.97
N ALA A 8 14.99 -0.92 -16.64
CA ALA A 8 15.09 0.25 -15.80
C ALA A 8 15.40 -0.15 -14.35
N SER A 9 15.98 0.79 -13.60
CA SER A 9 16.24 0.64 -12.18
C SER A 9 15.93 1.95 -11.44
N PHE A 10 15.13 1.86 -10.38
CA PHE A 10 14.71 3.02 -9.61
C PHE A 10 14.90 2.80 -8.11
N LEU A 11 15.38 3.83 -7.42
CA LEU A 11 15.40 3.92 -5.98
C LEU A 11 14.22 4.80 -5.53
N LEU A 12 13.32 4.23 -4.75
CA LEU A 12 12.14 4.90 -4.21
C LEU A 12 12.41 5.24 -2.74
N LEU A 13 12.56 6.51 -2.44
CA LEU A 13 12.84 7.02 -1.10
C LEU A 13 11.62 7.68 -0.48
N GLY A 14 11.46 7.54 0.81
CA GLY A 14 10.43 8.26 1.55
C GLY A 14 9.89 7.50 2.74
N PRO A 15 9.07 8.16 3.57
CA PRO A 15 8.44 7.54 4.73
C PRO A 15 7.58 6.34 4.36
N THR A 16 7.37 5.45 5.32
CA THR A 16 6.43 4.33 5.20
C THR A 16 5.02 4.86 4.89
N GLY A 17 4.30 4.16 4.03
CA GLY A 17 2.90 4.48 3.70
C GLY A 17 2.71 5.64 2.72
N THR A 18 3.75 6.08 2.02
CA THR A 18 3.69 7.16 1.03
C THR A 18 3.43 6.68 -0.41
N GLY A 19 3.26 5.38 -0.63
CA GLY A 19 2.89 4.83 -1.94
C GLY A 19 4.01 4.17 -2.73
N LYS A 20 5.18 3.94 -2.15
CA LYS A 20 6.32 3.29 -2.83
C LYS A 20 5.95 1.90 -3.37
N THR A 21 5.34 1.05 -2.55
CA THR A 21 4.89 -0.29 -2.95
C THR A 21 3.72 -0.24 -3.94
N GLU A 22 2.82 0.72 -3.79
CA GLU A 22 1.69 0.91 -4.71
C GLU A 22 2.18 1.28 -6.12
N LEU A 23 3.25 2.05 -6.25
CA LEU A 23 3.86 2.33 -7.54
C LEU A 23 4.32 1.04 -8.24
N ALA A 24 4.94 0.13 -7.51
CA ALA A 24 5.36 -1.16 -8.05
C ALA A 24 4.17 -1.98 -8.57
N LYS A 25 3.07 -2.03 -7.82
CA LYS A 25 1.83 -2.70 -8.23
C LYS A 25 1.21 -2.06 -9.48
N LEU A 26 1.18 -0.74 -9.55
CA LEU A 26 0.66 -0.01 -10.72
C LEU A 26 1.51 -0.27 -11.97
N LEU A 27 2.82 -0.26 -11.85
CA LEU A 27 3.71 -0.60 -12.95
C LEU A 27 3.48 -2.03 -13.43
N SER A 28 3.38 -2.99 -12.51
CA SER A 28 3.08 -4.38 -12.82
C SER A 28 1.79 -4.53 -13.61
N SER A 29 0.73 -3.87 -13.16
CA SER A 29 -0.58 -3.90 -13.81
C SER A 29 -0.58 -3.24 -15.18
N ASN A 30 0.04 -2.05 -15.31
CA ASN A 30 0.04 -1.27 -16.57
C ASN A 30 0.96 -1.85 -17.63
N LEU A 31 2.05 -2.50 -17.25
CA LEU A 31 3.03 -3.10 -18.16
C LEU A 31 2.79 -4.59 -18.40
N ASP A 32 1.79 -5.18 -17.74
CA ASP A 32 1.53 -6.62 -17.78
C ASP A 32 2.79 -7.46 -17.46
N MET A 33 3.52 -7.01 -16.43
CA MET A 33 4.73 -7.67 -15.92
C MET A 33 4.47 -8.25 -14.55
N LYS A 34 4.99 -9.45 -14.28
CA LYS A 34 4.88 -10.09 -12.97
C LYS A 34 5.64 -9.29 -11.91
N LEU A 35 5.03 -9.06 -10.76
CA LEU A 35 5.68 -8.44 -9.61
C LEU A 35 6.27 -9.50 -8.68
N LEU A 36 7.60 -9.46 -8.54
CA LEU A 36 8.37 -10.27 -7.60
C LEU A 36 8.79 -9.37 -6.45
N ARG A 37 8.17 -9.55 -5.28
CA ARG A 37 8.44 -8.73 -4.10
C ARG A 37 9.22 -9.50 -3.06
N TYR A 38 10.32 -8.91 -2.60
CA TYR A 38 11.17 -9.40 -1.52
C TYR A 38 11.32 -8.35 -0.44
N ASP A 39 10.82 -8.64 0.76
CA ASP A 39 11.00 -7.80 1.94
C ASP A 39 12.40 -8.06 2.52
N MET A 40 13.25 -7.05 2.47
CA MET A 40 14.64 -7.17 2.89
C MET A 40 14.81 -7.33 4.41
N SER A 41 13.77 -7.07 5.20
CA SER A 41 13.78 -7.43 6.63
C SER A 41 13.92 -8.93 6.89
N GLU A 42 13.55 -9.77 5.91
CA GLU A 42 13.71 -11.24 5.95
C GLU A 42 15.11 -11.68 5.53
N PHE A 43 15.96 -10.77 5.03
CA PHE A 43 17.30 -11.03 4.49
C PHE A 43 18.38 -10.24 5.22
N GLN A 44 18.25 -10.09 6.53
CA GLN A 44 19.23 -9.41 7.39
C GLN A 44 20.44 -10.27 7.70
N GLU A 45 20.23 -11.58 7.75
CA GLU A 45 21.25 -12.57 8.06
C GLU A 45 21.82 -13.21 6.78
N LYS A 46 23.13 -13.49 6.81
CA LYS A 46 23.82 -14.06 5.64
C LYS A 46 23.19 -15.38 5.16
N HIS A 47 22.78 -16.25 6.07
CA HIS A 47 22.17 -17.54 5.72
C HIS A 47 20.82 -17.41 5.02
N SER A 48 20.07 -16.33 5.25
CA SER A 48 18.78 -16.09 4.59
C SER A 48 18.91 -15.79 3.10
N LEU A 49 20.10 -15.40 2.63
CA LEU A 49 20.36 -15.18 1.20
C LEU A 49 20.20 -16.45 0.36
N SER A 50 20.34 -17.63 0.96
CA SER A 50 20.10 -18.91 0.29
C SER A 50 18.66 -19.05 -0.24
N THR A 51 17.71 -18.35 0.35
CA THR A 51 16.33 -18.28 -0.14
C THR A 51 16.23 -17.54 -1.48
N LEU A 52 17.08 -16.53 -1.71
CA LEU A 52 17.11 -15.77 -2.97
C LEU A 52 17.88 -16.50 -4.07
N ILE A 53 19.11 -16.92 -3.78
CA ILE A 53 20.08 -17.39 -4.79
C ILE A 53 20.50 -18.84 -4.60
N GLY A 54 19.88 -19.55 -3.67
CA GLY A 54 20.18 -20.95 -3.35
C GLY A 54 21.28 -21.13 -2.32
N ALA A 55 21.32 -22.31 -1.70
CA ALA A 55 22.39 -22.69 -0.78
C ALA A 55 23.64 -23.08 -1.56
N PRO A 56 24.88 -22.79 -1.04
CA PRO A 56 26.10 -23.27 -1.62
C PRO A 56 26.15 -24.82 -1.62
N PRO A 57 26.80 -25.45 -2.59
CA PRO A 57 26.98 -26.89 -2.60
C PRO A 57 27.62 -27.40 -1.31
N GLY A 58 27.08 -28.50 -0.75
CA GLY A 58 27.56 -29.10 0.50
C GLY A 58 26.92 -28.56 1.78
N TYR A 59 26.05 -27.57 1.71
CA TYR A 59 25.27 -27.10 2.85
C TYR A 59 23.93 -27.82 2.97
N VAL A 60 23.38 -27.88 4.21
CA VAL A 60 22.06 -28.44 4.47
C VAL A 60 21.03 -27.59 3.71
N GLY A 61 20.17 -28.23 2.93
CA GLY A 61 19.19 -27.56 2.06
C GLY A 61 19.64 -27.40 0.60
N PHE A 62 20.82 -27.86 0.24
CA PHE A 62 21.21 -27.99 -1.16
C PHE A 62 20.47 -29.19 -1.78
N GLU A 63 19.56 -28.87 -2.72
CA GLU A 63 18.85 -29.87 -3.52
C GLU A 63 19.33 -29.80 -4.98
N GLU A 64 19.59 -30.94 -5.58
CA GLU A 64 19.88 -31.02 -7.01
C GLU A 64 18.58 -30.84 -7.79
N GLY A 65 18.46 -29.77 -8.58
CA GLY A 65 17.29 -29.50 -9.42
C GLY A 65 16.95 -28.04 -9.54
N SER A 66 15.76 -27.75 -10.07
CA SER A 66 15.29 -26.38 -10.35
C SER A 66 15.11 -25.51 -9.10
N LEU A 67 14.93 -26.10 -7.92
CA LEU A 67 14.77 -25.39 -6.63
C LEU A 67 16.11 -25.03 -5.97
N SER A 68 17.22 -25.66 -6.37
CA SER A 68 18.56 -25.41 -5.82
C SER A 68 19.08 -23.99 -6.09
N GLY A 69 18.53 -23.29 -7.08
CA GLY A 69 18.91 -21.93 -7.46
C GLY A 69 18.39 -20.81 -6.58
N GLY A 70 17.49 -21.10 -5.63
CA GLY A 70 16.78 -20.11 -4.83
C GLY A 70 15.54 -19.52 -5.52
N LYS A 71 14.72 -18.86 -4.74
CA LYS A 71 13.39 -18.36 -5.18
C LYS A 71 13.49 -17.32 -6.29
N LEU A 72 14.38 -16.33 -6.16
CA LEU A 72 14.55 -15.28 -7.16
C LEU A 72 15.03 -15.84 -8.48
N ILE A 73 16.03 -16.70 -8.45
CA ILE A 73 16.57 -17.37 -9.64
C ILE A 73 15.49 -18.21 -10.33
N SER A 74 14.74 -18.99 -9.57
CA SER A 74 13.65 -19.83 -10.11
C SER A 74 12.53 -18.99 -10.74
N GLU A 75 12.10 -17.94 -10.10
CA GLU A 75 11.03 -17.07 -10.60
C GLU A 75 11.45 -16.32 -11.88
N LEU A 76 12.67 -15.78 -11.93
CA LEU A 76 13.20 -15.11 -13.11
C LEU A 76 13.45 -16.08 -14.28
N SER A 77 13.84 -17.32 -14.00
CA SER A 77 13.99 -18.34 -15.05
C SER A 77 12.66 -18.69 -15.72
N LYS A 78 11.56 -18.64 -14.95
CA LYS A 78 10.20 -18.91 -15.46
C LYS A 78 9.61 -17.73 -16.20
N ASP A 79 9.85 -16.52 -15.68
CA ASP A 79 9.29 -15.29 -16.23
C ASP A 79 10.33 -14.16 -16.17
N PRO A 80 11.11 -13.98 -17.24
CA PRO A 80 12.15 -12.95 -17.30
C PRO A 80 11.58 -11.53 -17.40
N TYR A 81 10.33 -11.36 -17.86
CA TYR A 81 9.63 -10.09 -17.90
C TYR A 81 8.95 -9.81 -16.55
N SER A 82 9.75 -9.41 -15.59
CA SER A 82 9.28 -9.20 -14.22
C SER A 82 9.73 -7.85 -13.68
N ILE A 83 8.95 -7.33 -12.75
CA ILE A 83 9.36 -6.23 -11.87
C ILE A 83 9.85 -6.85 -10.58
N ILE A 84 11.10 -6.59 -10.23
CA ILE A 84 11.72 -7.08 -8.99
C ILE A 84 11.74 -5.95 -8.01
N LEU A 85 10.98 -6.08 -6.91
CA LEU A 85 10.91 -5.11 -5.83
C LEU A 85 11.69 -5.61 -4.61
N PHE A 86 12.79 -4.95 -4.30
CA PHE A 86 13.51 -5.10 -3.04
C PHE A 86 13.01 -4.05 -2.05
N ASP A 87 12.13 -4.46 -1.15
CA ASP A 87 11.47 -3.57 -0.20
C ASP A 87 12.34 -3.39 1.06
N GLU A 88 12.50 -2.15 1.51
CA GLU A 88 13.30 -1.78 2.69
C GLU A 88 14.77 -2.24 2.59
N ILE A 89 15.43 -1.85 1.51
CA ILE A 89 16.79 -2.30 1.16
C ILE A 89 17.83 -2.02 2.25
N GLU A 90 17.66 -0.98 3.06
CA GLU A 90 18.54 -0.64 4.20
C GLU A 90 18.57 -1.73 5.28
N LYS A 91 17.59 -2.61 5.33
CA LYS A 91 17.54 -3.73 6.27
C LYS A 91 18.28 -4.97 5.79
N ALA A 92 18.66 -5.03 4.51
CA ALA A 92 19.31 -6.19 3.93
C ALA A 92 20.73 -6.39 4.46
N HIS A 93 21.14 -7.67 4.49
CA HIS A 93 22.54 -7.99 4.70
C HIS A 93 23.42 -7.34 3.61
N PRO A 94 24.65 -6.86 3.92
CA PRO A 94 25.53 -6.20 2.95
C PRO A 94 25.78 -6.99 1.67
N ASP A 95 25.76 -8.32 1.71
CA ASP A 95 25.97 -9.19 0.54
C ASP A 95 24.87 -9.03 -0.52
N VAL A 96 23.66 -8.52 -0.15
CA VAL A 96 22.62 -8.17 -1.12
C VAL A 96 23.09 -7.08 -2.08
N SER A 97 23.92 -6.15 -1.62
CA SER A 97 24.50 -5.11 -2.48
C SER A 97 25.33 -5.70 -3.63
N ASN A 98 26.04 -6.79 -3.40
CA ASN A 98 26.81 -7.49 -4.44
C ASN A 98 25.88 -8.11 -5.49
N ILE A 99 24.78 -8.69 -5.06
CA ILE A 99 23.75 -9.24 -5.97
C ILE A 99 23.17 -8.11 -6.82
N LEU A 100 22.83 -6.99 -6.21
CA LEU A 100 22.29 -5.81 -6.91
C LEU A 100 23.30 -5.24 -7.91
N LEU A 101 24.56 -5.11 -7.54
CA LEU A 101 25.62 -4.61 -8.43
C LEU A 101 25.75 -5.49 -9.67
N GLN A 102 25.74 -6.80 -9.50
CA GLN A 102 25.77 -7.73 -10.63
C GLN A 102 24.56 -7.57 -11.55
N MET A 103 23.37 -7.48 -10.97
CA MET A 103 22.14 -7.26 -11.75
C MET A 103 22.15 -5.95 -12.53
N LEU A 104 22.58 -4.86 -11.90
CA LEU A 104 22.57 -3.51 -12.48
C LEU A 104 23.71 -3.26 -13.47
N ASP A 105 24.85 -3.92 -13.28
CA ASP A 105 26.04 -3.71 -14.08
C ASP A 105 26.16 -4.69 -15.24
N GLU A 106 25.94 -5.96 -14.94
CA GLU A 106 26.13 -7.06 -15.89
C GLU A 106 24.81 -7.60 -16.47
N GLY A 107 23.65 -7.17 -15.95
CA GLY A 107 22.33 -7.65 -16.38
C GLY A 107 22.08 -9.12 -16.11
N ILE A 108 22.78 -9.70 -15.13
CA ILE A 108 22.65 -11.09 -14.72
C ILE A 108 22.57 -11.22 -13.20
N ILE A 109 22.04 -12.33 -12.74
CA ILE A 109 22.15 -12.79 -11.35
C ILE A 109 22.72 -14.20 -11.34
N THR A 110 23.66 -14.47 -10.43
CA THR A 110 24.32 -15.77 -10.30
C THR A 110 23.85 -16.49 -9.05
N SER A 111 23.38 -17.73 -9.21
CA SER A 111 23.04 -18.58 -8.08
C SER A 111 24.29 -19.03 -7.32
N SER A 112 24.10 -19.49 -6.08
CA SER A 112 25.19 -20.07 -5.27
C SER A 112 25.83 -21.31 -5.94
N ALA A 113 25.13 -21.98 -6.84
CA ALA A 113 25.64 -23.09 -7.65
C ALA A 113 26.33 -22.64 -8.95
N GLY A 114 26.46 -21.34 -9.20
CA GLY A 114 27.13 -20.81 -10.39
C GLY A 114 26.23 -20.67 -11.63
N LYS A 115 24.93 -20.99 -11.53
CA LYS A 115 23.97 -20.77 -12.62
C LYS A 115 23.67 -19.29 -12.77
N THR A 116 23.74 -18.74 -13.98
CA THR A 116 23.39 -17.36 -14.29
C THR A 116 22.00 -17.27 -14.91
N VAL A 117 21.28 -16.20 -14.54
CA VAL A 117 19.99 -15.85 -15.13
C VAL A 117 20.04 -14.42 -15.64
N ASP A 118 19.55 -14.19 -16.85
CA ASP A 118 19.47 -12.88 -17.48
C ASP A 118 18.36 -12.03 -16.84
N VAL A 119 18.69 -10.80 -16.47
CA VAL A 119 17.75 -9.81 -15.91
C VAL A 119 17.59 -8.58 -16.81
N THR A 120 18.06 -8.63 -18.04
CA THR A 120 17.98 -7.50 -18.98
C THR A 120 16.55 -7.17 -19.42
N ASN A 121 15.60 -8.07 -19.21
CA ASN A 121 14.17 -7.87 -19.45
C ASN A 121 13.40 -7.51 -18.16
N ALA A 122 14.06 -7.29 -17.05
CA ALA A 122 13.44 -6.95 -15.77
C ALA A 122 13.53 -5.43 -15.48
N ILE A 123 12.60 -4.96 -14.66
CA ILE A 123 12.66 -3.65 -14.01
C ILE A 123 13.00 -3.89 -12.54
N ILE A 124 13.99 -3.16 -12.02
CA ILE A 124 14.44 -3.29 -10.64
C ILE A 124 13.99 -2.07 -9.84
N LEU A 125 13.24 -2.32 -8.77
CA LEU A 125 12.79 -1.30 -7.85
C LEU A 125 13.38 -1.57 -6.46
N LEU A 126 14.00 -0.54 -5.89
CA LEU A 126 14.51 -0.55 -4.52
C LEU A 126 13.69 0.44 -3.72
N THR A 127 13.19 0.08 -2.55
CA THR A 127 12.56 1.03 -1.64
C THR A 127 13.42 1.23 -0.41
N SER A 128 13.39 2.44 0.15
CA SER A 128 14.08 2.77 1.39
C SER A 128 13.34 3.85 2.17
N ASN A 129 13.38 3.73 3.49
CA ASN A 129 12.88 4.74 4.43
C ASN A 129 14.03 5.65 4.95
N LEU A 130 15.23 5.51 4.41
CA LEU A 130 16.37 6.35 4.80
C LEU A 130 16.07 7.83 4.57
N GLY A 131 16.50 8.67 5.50
CA GLY A 131 16.22 10.11 5.48
C GLY A 131 14.85 10.52 6.01
N ALA A 132 13.87 9.59 6.12
CA ALA A 132 12.55 9.90 6.62
C ALA A 132 12.51 10.32 8.09
N GLN A 133 13.42 9.80 8.92
CA GLN A 133 13.48 10.08 10.36
C GLN A 133 14.02 11.49 10.68
N ALA A 134 14.78 12.10 9.80
CA ALA A 134 15.27 13.48 9.99
C ALA A 134 14.12 14.50 10.04
N ASN A 135 12.98 14.19 9.46
CA ASN A 135 11.78 15.04 9.44
C ASN A 135 10.94 14.97 10.73
N GLU A 136 11.07 13.92 11.53
CA GLU A 136 10.22 13.73 12.73
C GLU A 136 10.73 14.49 13.96
N THR A 137 12.05 14.75 14.06
CA THR A 137 12.66 15.34 15.25
C THR A 137 12.63 16.87 15.30
N ASN A 138 12.26 17.56 14.21
CA ASN A 138 12.39 19.02 14.12
C ASN A 138 11.12 19.78 13.69
N ALA A 139 9.97 19.40 14.21
CA ALA A 139 8.71 20.12 13.95
C ALA A 139 8.58 21.46 14.71
N ILE A 140 9.65 21.96 15.36
CA ILE A 140 9.64 23.21 16.12
C ILE A 140 10.77 24.10 15.61
N GLY A 141 10.48 24.95 14.62
CA GLY A 141 11.41 26.04 14.24
C GLY A 141 11.20 26.54 12.81
N PHE A 142 10.74 27.77 12.68
CA PHE A 142 10.71 28.52 11.42
C PHE A 142 12.15 28.73 10.92
N GLY A 143 12.47 28.25 9.72
CA GLY A 143 13.69 28.67 9.00
C GLY A 143 14.71 27.62 8.57
N GLN A 144 14.42 26.31 8.64
CA GLN A 144 15.41 25.24 8.37
C GLN A 144 15.07 24.28 7.21
N GLU A 145 14.32 24.68 6.20
CA GLU A 145 14.00 23.78 5.07
C GLU A 145 15.23 23.40 4.21
N LEU A 146 16.25 24.23 4.17
CA LEU A 146 17.45 23.98 3.35
C LEU A 146 18.47 23.03 4.01
N GLU A 147 18.52 22.96 5.34
CA GLU A 147 19.42 22.04 6.06
C GLU A 147 18.86 20.60 6.13
N LYS A 148 17.53 20.46 6.16
CA LYS A 148 16.86 19.14 6.24
C LYS A 148 17.07 18.27 5.01
N THR A 149 17.10 18.87 3.82
CA THR A 149 17.37 18.16 2.56
C THR A 149 18.80 17.59 2.53
N GLY A 150 19.75 18.26 3.20
CA GLY A 150 21.14 17.82 3.27
C GLY A 150 21.36 16.58 4.15
N GLU A 151 20.65 16.45 5.26
CA GLU A 151 20.76 15.28 6.14
C GLU A 151 20.13 14.00 5.55
N GLU A 152 18.98 14.14 4.89
CA GLU A 152 18.37 13.03 4.15
C GLU A 152 19.29 12.51 3.05
N ASP A 153 19.85 13.40 2.26
CA ASP A 153 20.79 13.04 1.20
C ASP A 153 22.07 12.42 1.76
N LYS A 154 22.52 12.86 2.94
CA LYS A 154 23.68 12.28 3.60
C LYS A 154 23.46 10.83 4.02
N ALA A 155 22.34 10.50 4.66
CA ALA A 155 22.01 9.13 5.07
C ALA A 155 21.93 8.18 3.86
N VAL A 156 21.32 8.63 2.76
CA VAL A 156 21.26 7.88 1.51
C VAL A 156 22.66 7.68 0.91
N LYS A 157 23.50 8.72 0.91
CA LYS A 157 24.87 8.65 0.38
C LYS A 157 25.78 7.75 1.21
N GLU A 158 25.59 7.70 2.53
CA GLU A 158 26.34 6.83 3.43
C GLU A 158 25.96 5.36 3.25
N PHE A 159 24.67 5.05 3.08
CA PHE A 159 24.18 3.69 2.91
C PHE A 159 24.44 3.16 1.49
N PHE A 160 24.04 3.92 0.47
CA PHE A 160 24.25 3.56 -0.92
C PHE A 160 25.62 4.05 -1.39
N LYS A 161 26.59 3.15 -1.43
CA LYS A 161 27.91 3.45 -1.95
C LYS A 161 27.83 4.02 -3.37
N PRO A 162 28.76 4.89 -3.78
CA PRO A 162 28.73 5.51 -5.12
C PRO A 162 28.62 4.51 -6.26
N GLU A 163 29.23 3.34 -6.12
CA GLU A 163 29.17 2.26 -7.12
C GLU A 163 27.73 1.83 -7.41
N LEU A 164 26.91 1.63 -6.38
CA LEU A 164 25.51 1.25 -6.54
C LEU A 164 24.65 2.40 -7.05
N ARG A 165 24.83 3.61 -6.46
CA ARG A 165 24.05 4.81 -6.87
C ARG A 165 24.25 5.17 -8.33
N ASN A 166 25.48 5.06 -8.85
CA ASN A 166 25.81 5.41 -10.23
C ASN A 166 25.18 4.45 -11.26
N ARG A 167 24.75 3.28 -10.83
CA ARG A 167 24.10 2.29 -11.69
C ARG A 167 22.59 2.32 -11.67
N ILE A 168 21.99 2.98 -10.67
CA ILE A 168 20.55 3.22 -10.59
C ILE A 168 20.18 4.35 -11.56
N ASP A 169 19.17 4.13 -12.42
CA ASP A 169 18.79 5.09 -13.45
C ASP A 169 18.20 6.38 -12.87
N ALA A 170 17.37 6.27 -11.83
CA ALA A 170 16.79 7.43 -11.16
C ALA A 170 16.43 7.15 -9.70
N THR A 171 16.42 8.22 -8.90
CA THR A 171 15.90 8.24 -7.55
C THR A 171 14.61 9.05 -7.51
N ILE A 172 13.54 8.46 -6.97
CA ILE A 172 12.23 9.09 -6.83
C ILE A 172 11.97 9.30 -5.34
N LYS A 173 11.75 10.54 -4.93
CA LYS A 173 11.42 10.89 -3.55
C LYS A 173 9.91 10.97 -3.35
N PHE A 174 9.42 10.22 -2.37
CA PHE A 174 8.04 10.25 -1.90
C PHE A 174 7.97 11.13 -0.65
N LYS A 175 7.04 12.08 -0.64
CA LYS A 175 6.84 12.98 0.49
C LYS A 175 5.69 12.46 1.37
N LYS A 176 5.71 12.83 2.67
CA LYS A 176 4.55 12.66 3.54
C LYS A 176 3.31 13.29 2.89
N LEU A 177 2.18 12.58 2.99
CA LEU A 177 0.91 13.11 2.49
C LEU A 177 0.48 14.32 3.31
N ASP A 178 0.13 15.42 2.64
CA ASP A 178 -0.56 16.54 3.25
C ASP A 178 -2.04 16.21 3.52
N SER A 179 -2.73 17.06 4.27
CA SER A 179 -4.14 16.87 4.61
C SER A 179 -5.03 16.67 3.38
N LEU A 180 -4.80 17.44 2.32
CA LEU A 180 -5.56 17.33 1.07
C LEU A 180 -5.32 15.99 0.37
N SER A 181 -4.08 15.55 0.33
CA SER A 181 -3.71 14.26 -0.27
C SER A 181 -4.30 13.09 0.51
N ILE A 182 -4.32 13.16 1.85
CA ILE A 182 -4.97 12.16 2.71
C ILE A 182 -6.48 12.08 2.40
N LYS A 183 -7.16 13.21 2.29
CA LYS A 183 -8.58 13.26 1.90
C LYS A 183 -8.85 12.64 0.53
N LYS A 184 -7.94 12.84 -0.44
CA LYS A 184 -8.03 12.17 -1.76
C LYS A 184 -7.90 10.65 -1.64
N VAL A 185 -7.04 10.14 -0.76
CA VAL A 185 -6.92 8.70 -0.49
C VAL A 185 -8.21 8.16 0.11
N VAL A 186 -8.78 8.85 1.10
CA VAL A 186 -10.09 8.51 1.68
C VAL A 186 -11.15 8.46 0.59
N SER A 187 -11.25 9.49 -0.23
CA SER A 187 -12.23 9.58 -1.32
C SER A 187 -12.09 8.45 -2.34
N LYS A 188 -10.86 8.03 -2.63
CA LYS A 188 -10.63 6.87 -3.52
C LYS A 188 -11.26 5.60 -2.95
N PHE A 189 -10.99 5.26 -1.68
CA PHE A 189 -11.57 4.07 -1.05
C PHE A 189 -13.09 4.16 -0.91
N ILE A 190 -13.62 5.36 -0.61
CA ILE A 190 -15.08 5.59 -0.60
C ILE A 190 -15.67 5.35 -1.98
N ASN A 191 -15.04 5.80 -3.05
CA ASN A 191 -15.52 5.57 -4.41
C ASN A 191 -15.52 4.09 -4.79
N GLU A 192 -14.53 3.32 -4.37
CA GLU A 192 -14.52 1.86 -4.55
C GLU A 192 -15.73 1.22 -3.86
N LEU A 193 -16.07 1.66 -2.65
CA LEU A 193 -17.25 1.21 -1.93
C LEU A 193 -18.56 1.61 -2.64
N LYS A 194 -18.66 2.85 -3.14
CA LYS A 194 -19.80 3.33 -3.93
C LYS A 194 -20.04 2.46 -5.17
N ILE A 195 -18.98 2.11 -5.88
CA ILE A 195 -19.05 1.22 -7.06
C ILE A 195 -19.55 -0.17 -6.67
N ALA A 196 -19.06 -0.72 -5.55
CA ALA A 196 -19.51 -2.01 -5.08
C ALA A 196 -21.01 -2.01 -4.72
N LEU A 197 -21.51 -0.96 -4.09
CA LEU A 197 -22.92 -0.81 -3.70
C LEU A 197 -23.83 -0.53 -4.89
N SER A 198 -23.35 0.13 -5.94
CA SER A 198 -24.14 0.42 -7.14
C SER A 198 -24.64 -0.85 -7.84
N LYS A 199 -23.94 -1.98 -7.67
CA LYS A 199 -24.38 -3.30 -8.17
C LYS A 199 -25.69 -3.78 -7.57
N LYS A 200 -26.10 -3.24 -6.42
CA LYS A 200 -27.39 -3.50 -5.75
C LYS A 200 -28.35 -2.32 -5.89
N ASN A 201 -28.09 -1.40 -6.82
CA ASN A 201 -28.82 -0.14 -6.97
C ASN A 201 -28.87 0.68 -5.68
N ILE A 202 -27.81 0.62 -4.86
CA ILE A 202 -27.65 1.43 -3.68
C ILE A 202 -26.71 2.58 -4.01
N LYS A 203 -27.16 3.82 -3.82
CA LYS A 203 -26.37 5.01 -3.99
C LYS A 203 -25.85 5.47 -2.62
N LEU A 204 -24.55 5.42 -2.39
CA LEU A 204 -23.93 5.92 -1.18
C LEU A 204 -23.48 7.37 -1.38
N ASN A 205 -23.96 8.27 -0.52
CA ASN A 205 -23.50 9.63 -0.41
C ASN A 205 -22.71 9.78 0.91
N VAL A 206 -21.56 10.40 0.85
CA VAL A 206 -20.70 10.60 2.01
C VAL A 206 -20.39 12.09 2.13
N THR A 207 -20.69 12.66 3.30
CA THR A 207 -20.45 14.08 3.55
C THR A 207 -18.96 14.38 3.75
N GLU A 208 -18.57 15.63 3.55
CA GLU A 208 -17.22 16.12 3.78
C GLU A 208 -16.77 15.87 5.23
N THR A 209 -17.67 16.01 6.20
CA THR A 209 -17.38 15.74 7.63
C THR A 209 -17.00 14.28 7.89
N VAL A 210 -17.58 13.33 7.17
CA VAL A 210 -17.20 11.92 7.25
C VAL A 210 -15.80 11.71 6.67
N ILE A 211 -15.51 12.32 5.52
CA ILE A 211 -14.17 12.24 4.89
C ILE A 211 -13.10 12.82 5.82
N ASP A 212 -13.37 13.97 6.43
CA ASP A 212 -12.47 14.63 7.37
C ASP A 212 -12.22 13.76 8.61
N HIS A 213 -13.27 13.19 9.17
CA HIS A 213 -13.15 12.29 10.33
C HIS A 213 -12.32 11.04 10.01
N ILE A 214 -12.56 10.40 8.86
CA ILE A 214 -11.77 9.23 8.43
C ILE A 214 -10.32 9.61 8.19
N ALA A 215 -10.05 10.77 7.59
CA ALA A 215 -8.70 11.27 7.37
C ALA A 215 -7.96 11.45 8.69
N ASP A 216 -8.62 12.01 9.72
CA ASP A 216 -8.02 12.24 11.02
C ASP A 216 -7.70 10.95 11.78
N ILE A 217 -8.63 10.00 11.82
CA ILE A 217 -8.44 8.75 12.56
C ILE A 217 -7.65 7.68 11.79
N GLY A 218 -7.63 7.77 10.46
CA GLY A 218 -6.97 6.78 9.59
C GLY A 218 -5.53 7.13 9.22
N TYR A 219 -5.07 8.33 9.51
CA TYR A 219 -3.69 8.72 9.28
C TYR A 219 -2.84 8.43 10.52
N ASP A 220 -1.70 7.81 10.30
CA ASP A 220 -0.70 7.54 11.33
C ASP A 220 0.64 8.14 10.92
N SER A 221 1.34 8.82 11.84
CA SER A 221 2.62 9.48 11.55
C SER A 221 3.72 8.51 11.11
N LYS A 222 3.64 7.25 11.54
CA LYS A 222 4.61 6.19 11.22
C LYS A 222 4.17 5.35 10.02
N MET A 223 2.88 5.02 9.93
CA MET A 223 2.31 4.16 8.90
C MET A 223 1.71 4.91 7.71
N GLY A 224 1.58 6.25 7.82
CA GLY A 224 1.01 7.11 6.79
C GLY A 224 -0.47 6.83 6.58
N ALA A 225 -0.88 6.66 5.32
CA ALA A 225 -2.27 6.40 4.94
C ALA A 225 -2.68 4.91 4.95
N ARG A 226 -1.77 3.99 5.29
CA ARG A 226 -2.08 2.54 5.32
C ARG A 226 -3.30 2.17 6.18
N PRO A 227 -3.52 2.77 7.37
CA PRO A 227 -4.68 2.43 8.18
C PRO A 227 -6.02 2.90 7.62
N ILE A 228 -6.06 3.79 6.64
CA ILE A 228 -7.29 4.39 6.12
C ILE A 228 -8.26 3.32 5.59
N SER A 229 -7.78 2.40 4.76
CA SER A 229 -8.63 1.33 4.22
C SER A 229 -9.26 0.49 5.33
N ARG A 230 -8.46 0.11 6.33
CA ARG A 230 -8.94 -0.65 7.49
C ARG A 230 -9.97 0.13 8.31
N LYS A 231 -9.76 1.44 8.49
CA LYS A 231 -10.73 2.29 9.19
C LYS A 231 -12.03 2.43 8.43
N ILE A 232 -12.00 2.57 7.12
CA ILE A 232 -13.20 2.57 6.28
C ILE A 232 -13.93 1.24 6.39
N ASP A 233 -13.24 0.12 6.38
CA ASP A 233 -13.86 -1.18 6.58
C ASP A 233 -14.54 -1.29 7.95
N GLU A 234 -13.86 -0.88 9.02
CA GLU A 234 -14.35 -0.95 10.39
C GLU A 234 -15.57 -0.08 10.65
N ILE A 235 -15.55 1.17 10.18
CA ILE A 235 -16.58 2.17 10.55
C ILE A 235 -17.66 2.39 9.49
N ILE A 236 -17.46 1.97 8.24
CA ILE A 236 -18.42 2.12 7.16
C ILE A 236 -18.80 0.77 6.55
N ARG A 237 -17.85 0.04 5.94
CA ARG A 237 -18.16 -1.15 5.14
C ARG A 237 -18.81 -2.25 5.95
N VAL A 238 -18.27 -2.61 7.09
CA VAL A 238 -18.81 -3.69 7.94
C VAL A 238 -20.17 -3.32 8.53
N PRO A 239 -20.35 -2.14 9.17
CA PRO A 239 -21.66 -1.75 9.68
C PRO A 239 -22.73 -1.65 8.58
N LEU A 240 -22.37 -1.06 7.44
CA LEU A 240 -23.29 -0.89 6.32
C LEU A 240 -23.65 -2.22 5.67
N SER A 241 -22.71 -3.14 5.51
CA SER A 241 -22.96 -4.47 4.96
C SER A 241 -23.89 -5.28 5.84
N LYS A 242 -23.72 -5.21 7.16
CA LYS A 242 -24.64 -5.84 8.11
C LYS A 242 -26.06 -5.31 7.94
N LYS A 243 -26.20 -3.99 7.89
CA LYS A 243 -27.50 -3.33 7.72
C LYS A 243 -28.17 -3.74 6.41
N ILE A 244 -27.44 -3.69 5.29
CA ILE A 244 -27.94 -4.11 3.98
C ILE A 244 -28.42 -5.56 3.98
N LEU A 245 -27.68 -6.45 4.63
CA LEU A 245 -28.03 -7.88 4.71
C LEU A 245 -29.24 -8.13 5.60
N PHE A 246 -29.29 -7.55 6.79
CA PHE A 246 -30.37 -7.76 7.76
C PHE A 246 -31.68 -7.13 7.31
N GLU A 247 -31.64 -5.93 6.74
CA GLU A 247 -32.81 -5.17 6.31
C GLU A 247 -33.13 -5.42 4.81
N LYS A 248 -32.33 -6.24 4.11
CA LYS A 248 -32.49 -6.57 2.68
C LYS A 248 -32.59 -5.32 1.80
N LEU A 249 -31.71 -4.35 2.06
CA LEU A 249 -31.74 -3.06 1.38
C LEU A 249 -31.31 -3.18 -0.08
N GLU A 250 -32.15 -2.70 -0.97
CA GLU A 250 -31.91 -2.53 -2.40
C GLU A 250 -32.67 -1.30 -2.90
N ASN A 251 -32.24 -0.73 -4.02
CA ASN A 251 -32.91 0.41 -4.66
C ASN A 251 -33.16 1.60 -3.70
N CYS A 252 -32.14 2.01 -2.98
CA CYS A 252 -32.21 3.09 -2.03
C CYS A 252 -30.98 3.98 -2.06
N ASN A 253 -31.12 5.18 -1.51
CA ASN A 253 -30.02 6.10 -1.24
C ASN A 253 -29.61 5.98 0.23
N ILE A 254 -28.31 5.92 0.50
CA ILE A 254 -27.77 5.89 1.86
C ILE A 254 -26.86 7.09 2.01
N ASN A 255 -27.15 7.95 3.00
CA ASN A 255 -26.34 9.11 3.34
C ASN A 255 -25.52 8.79 4.60
N ALA A 256 -24.21 8.83 4.50
CA ALA A 256 -23.29 8.75 5.64
C ALA A 256 -23.00 10.15 6.15
N ILE A 257 -23.30 10.42 7.41
CA ILE A 257 -23.15 11.71 8.09
C ILE A 257 -22.32 11.50 9.35
N CYS A 258 -21.47 12.48 9.69
CA CYS A 258 -20.67 12.45 10.92
C CYS A 258 -21.14 13.55 11.89
N ASN A 259 -21.61 13.15 13.05
CA ASN A 259 -21.99 14.04 14.15
C ASN A 259 -21.24 13.62 15.42
N ASN A 260 -20.53 14.57 16.04
CA ASN A 260 -19.77 14.31 17.26
C ASN A 260 -18.84 13.07 17.17
N ASP A 261 -18.09 12.98 16.06
CA ASP A 261 -17.17 11.86 15.75
C ASP A 261 -17.86 10.49 15.61
N ILE A 262 -19.17 10.46 15.45
CA ILE A 262 -19.96 9.26 15.21
C ILE A 262 -20.55 9.32 13.80
N ILE A 263 -20.39 8.23 13.05
CA ILE A 263 -20.95 8.12 11.71
C ILE A 263 -22.33 7.49 11.78
N HIS A 264 -23.31 8.17 11.21
CA HIS A 264 -24.71 7.77 11.08
C HIS A 264 -25.03 7.49 9.63
N PHE A 265 -25.93 6.53 9.38
CA PHE A 265 -26.45 6.20 8.06
C PHE A 265 -27.96 6.53 8.00
N GLU A 266 -28.33 7.43 7.08
CA GLU A 266 -29.72 7.71 6.73
C GLU A 266 -30.08 6.93 5.47
N ILE A 267 -31.22 6.22 5.50
CA ILE A 267 -31.70 5.47 4.36
C ILE A 267 -32.91 6.17 3.78
N VAL A 268 -32.83 6.50 2.47
CA VAL A 268 -33.87 7.16 1.73
C VAL A 268 -34.29 6.26 0.56
N PHE A 269 -35.57 5.87 0.53
CA PHE A 269 -36.13 5.10 -0.57
C PHE A 269 -36.66 6.03 -1.65
N ASP A 270 -36.39 5.74 -2.92
CA ASP A 270 -36.80 6.58 -4.06
C ASP A 270 -38.32 6.53 -4.36
N ASN A 271 -39.05 5.60 -3.75
CA ASN A 271 -40.51 5.50 -3.86
C ASN A 271 -41.15 5.74 -2.49
N TYR A 272 -41.79 6.86 -2.33
CA TYR A 272 -42.84 7.01 -1.32
C TYR A 272 -43.98 6.05 -1.66
N VAL A 273 -44.01 4.89 -1.07
CA VAL A 273 -45.23 4.14 -0.85
C VAL A 273 -45.72 4.65 0.50
N GLU A 274 -46.85 5.37 0.52
CA GLU A 274 -47.63 5.55 1.74
C GLU A 274 -47.85 4.15 2.31
N VAL A 275 -47.16 3.81 3.38
CA VAL A 275 -47.42 2.58 4.12
C VAL A 275 -48.42 2.94 5.17
N ASP A 276 -49.69 2.80 4.83
CA ASP A 276 -50.74 2.60 5.81
C ASP A 276 -50.43 1.27 6.56
N ASP A 277 -50.38 1.38 7.89
CA ASP A 277 -50.18 0.27 8.83
C ASP A 277 -48.74 -0.32 8.96
N ILE A 278 -47.88 0.39 9.70
CA ILE A 278 -46.77 -0.27 10.41
C ILE A 278 -47.29 -0.66 11.81
N ASP A 279 -47.37 -1.94 12.03
CA ASP A 279 -47.66 -2.55 13.31
C ASP A 279 -46.70 -2.02 14.40
N SER A 280 -47.22 -1.41 15.45
CA SER A 280 -46.55 -0.67 16.49
C SER A 280 -45.60 -1.47 17.39
N ALA A 281 -45.21 -2.67 17.01
CA ALA A 281 -44.47 -3.60 17.84
C ALA A 281 -42.94 -3.65 17.62
N MET A 282 -42.39 -2.90 16.64
CA MET A 282 -40.94 -2.92 16.33
C MET A 282 -40.23 -1.57 16.30
N VAL A 283 -40.76 -0.56 16.96
CA VAL A 283 -40.08 0.75 17.05
C VAL A 283 -39.37 0.86 18.38
N HIS A 284 -38.19 0.27 18.49
CA HIS A 284 -37.22 0.70 19.48
C HIS A 284 -36.11 1.48 18.79
N GLU A 285 -36.14 2.81 19.01
CA GLU A 285 -35.10 3.81 18.74
C GLU A 285 -34.83 4.17 17.25
N SER A 286 -35.86 4.46 16.50
CA SER A 286 -35.71 5.26 15.27
C SER A 286 -36.50 6.55 15.41
N GLU A 287 -35.87 7.70 15.21
CA GLU A 287 -36.55 8.99 15.07
C GLU A 287 -36.90 9.21 13.60
N VAL A 288 -38.17 9.47 13.33
CA VAL A 288 -38.64 9.88 12.01
C VAL A 288 -38.71 11.41 12.01
N THR A 289 -37.94 12.05 11.13
CA THR A 289 -38.01 13.52 10.95
C THR A 289 -39.29 13.91 10.21
N GLU A 290 -39.70 15.19 10.32
CA GLU A 290 -40.90 15.71 9.65
C GLU A 290 -40.88 15.51 8.12
N ASP A 291 -39.71 15.26 7.52
CA ASP A 291 -39.52 15.00 6.08
C ASP A 291 -39.54 13.50 5.73
N GLY A 292 -39.94 12.63 6.65
CA GLY A 292 -40.04 11.18 6.39
C GLY A 292 -38.69 10.42 6.36
N ILE A 293 -37.63 11.01 6.90
CA ILE A 293 -36.29 10.40 6.99
C ILE A 293 -36.22 9.58 8.28
N ILE A 294 -35.91 8.30 8.17
CA ILE A 294 -35.68 7.42 9.33
C ILE A 294 -34.24 7.53 9.74
N VAL A 295 -33.96 8.17 10.88
CA VAL A 295 -32.63 8.22 11.49
C VAL A 295 -32.44 7.03 12.41
N LEU A 296 -31.48 6.17 12.09
CA LEU A 296 -31.18 4.99 12.88
C LEU A 296 -29.95 5.22 13.73
N ASN A 297 -30.14 5.27 15.04
CA ASN A 297 -29.06 5.41 16.01
C ASN A 297 -28.21 4.14 16.12
N GLN A 298 -26.92 4.33 16.39
CA GLN A 298 -25.88 3.30 16.39
C GLN A 298 -26.14 2.12 17.33
N PHE A 299 -25.69 0.95 16.87
CA PHE A 299 -25.49 -0.23 17.71
C PHE A 299 -24.37 0.04 18.73
N LYS A 300 -24.67 0.05 20.02
CA LYS A 300 -23.67 -0.19 21.08
C LYS A 300 -23.50 -1.70 21.22
N PRO A 301 -22.31 -2.26 20.98
CA PRO A 301 -22.07 -3.66 21.34
C PRO A 301 -22.12 -3.78 22.86
N LYS A 302 -22.88 -4.77 23.35
CA LYS A 302 -22.79 -5.24 24.73
C LYS A 302 -21.44 -5.93 24.94
#